data_893f5be67123e901b529ca4ebb0251d4
#
_entry.id   893f5be67123e901b529ca4ebb0251d4
#
_cell.length_a   1.000
_cell.length_b   1.000
_cell.length_c   1.000
_cell.angle_alpha   90.00
_cell.angle_beta   90.00
_cell.angle_gamma   90.00
#
_symmetry.space_group_name_H-M   'P 1'
#
loop_
_entity.id
_entity.type
_entity.pdbx_description
1 polymer ?
#
loop_
_entity_poly.entity_id
_entity_poly.type
_entity_poly.pdbx_seq_one_letter_code
_entity_poly.pdbx_strand_id
1 'polypeptide(L)'
;MNENKKKWVCYGIILIVATLMCYPLFRDSFFSSHDGDFHMARSFGTLEQIRNGNSIFVIARYSHNLGFAWNLFYPPVSTFISAFFELLSGDVAIGMKCFIFLTYFLSGISMFKLVNDIYKDKKAAIIASVIYMTAPYRILNSYTRLAVGEMASFIFIPMIFRGVYYILNEKMDKKYIFVFGTILLLLSHNISTLLVFILGFILVCLNIKKIFANKKTILWPLIGSLIIIVLSVLFFEIPLIETKMGAEYEVFRYGKMYSRTSVMGHALNPLQLLFRNADGTDSSMYFCIGLPILIGLILTLFYYKKNKDKKLYRYFLLVGVISLISSTFIFPWIMMPSIILMIQFPWRLLEIVIFALAIIAGINFSSLINSFNKKWIKYGIISLIILISSGYALTFTKNIEYKVADNNLFLEKEIIDTKNHVSRYSSFLEYWPQKAIKNIDYINRRDQKVLITDGEAKISNESKVNGILNFDIDNTQKDTTLELPYLYYKGYVVRFTDNNGNKKVIDCYENEMGLVSIKLGSGDTGHIEVKYEMTKLHKICLCISLTTMTMYIGYLGYNLIKKRKI
;
A
#
# COMPACT_ATOMS: atom_id res chain seq x y z
N MET A 1 12.09 9.73 37.75
CA MET A 1 11.70 8.58 36.91
C MET A 1 12.84 8.29 35.93
N ASN A 2 13.35 7.06 35.94
CA ASN A 2 14.44 6.60 35.06
C ASN A 2 14.06 6.83 33.57
N GLU A 3 15.05 7.09 32.72
CA GLU A 3 14.87 7.36 31.28
C GLU A 3 14.09 6.26 30.56
N ASN A 4 14.30 5.00 30.93
CA ASN A 4 13.54 3.85 30.42
C ASN A 4 12.06 3.92 30.83
N LYS A 5 11.76 4.24 32.10
CA LYS A 5 10.37 4.38 32.57
C LYS A 5 9.62 5.49 31.82
N LYS A 6 10.27 6.63 31.53
CA LYS A 6 9.66 7.71 30.72
C LYS A 6 9.32 7.24 29.31
N LYS A 7 10.17 6.43 28.70
CA LYS A 7 9.95 5.88 27.36
C LYS A 7 8.74 4.93 27.33
N TRP A 8 8.62 4.05 28.32
CA TRP A 8 7.49 3.12 28.44
C TRP A 8 6.16 3.86 28.67
N VAL A 9 6.17 4.96 29.45
CA VAL A 9 4.99 5.83 29.59
C VAL A 9 4.58 6.42 28.24
N CYS A 10 5.53 6.89 27.42
CA CYS A 10 5.21 7.40 26.08
C CYS A 10 4.60 6.29 25.19
N TYR A 11 5.12 5.06 25.25
CA TYR A 11 4.54 3.94 24.49
C TYR A 11 3.15 3.56 24.99
N GLY A 12 2.89 3.62 26.30
CA GLY A 12 1.56 3.45 26.88
C GLY A 12 0.56 4.52 26.38
N ILE A 13 0.98 5.79 26.29
CA ILE A 13 0.15 6.86 25.74
C ILE A 13 -0.14 6.59 24.25
N ILE A 14 0.84 6.19 23.46
CA ILE A 14 0.64 5.85 22.04
C ILE A 14 -0.35 4.68 21.92
N LEU A 15 -0.25 3.65 22.75
CA LEU A 15 -1.18 2.52 22.76
C LEU A 15 -2.61 3.00 23.08
N ILE A 16 -2.79 3.82 24.10
CA ILE A 16 -4.11 4.37 24.47
C ILE A 16 -4.70 5.19 23.31
N VAL A 17 -3.90 6.08 22.69
CA VAL A 17 -4.38 6.86 21.55
C VAL A 17 -4.71 5.97 20.36
N ALA A 18 -3.89 4.94 20.05
CA ALA A 18 -4.20 3.97 19.00
C ALA A 18 -5.53 3.25 19.26
N THR A 19 -5.76 2.80 20.50
CA THR A 19 -7.01 2.16 20.92
C THR A 19 -8.20 3.11 20.78
N LEU A 20 -8.05 4.39 21.17
CA LEU A 20 -9.09 5.40 21.01
C LEU A 20 -9.42 5.66 19.53
N MET A 21 -8.40 5.75 18.66
CA MET A 21 -8.63 5.92 17.21
C MET A 21 -9.28 4.70 16.58
N CYS A 22 -9.10 3.52 17.17
CA CYS A 22 -9.71 2.27 16.75
C CYS A 22 -11.08 1.99 17.42
N TYR A 23 -11.65 2.94 18.16
CA TYR A 23 -12.96 2.80 18.78
C TYR A 23 -14.06 2.30 17.81
N PRO A 24 -14.12 2.78 16.53
CA PRO A 24 -15.12 2.27 15.58
C PRO A 24 -14.99 0.77 15.27
N LEU A 25 -13.85 0.15 15.53
CA LEU A 25 -13.59 -1.27 15.24
C LEU A 25 -14.11 -2.23 16.32
N PHE A 26 -14.52 -1.73 17.49
CA PHE A 26 -15.01 -2.57 18.61
C PHE A 26 -16.45 -3.05 18.42
N ARG A 27 -17.06 -2.79 17.27
CA ARG A 27 -18.38 -3.31 16.91
C ARG A 27 -18.23 -4.66 16.21
N ASP A 28 -19.23 -5.53 16.29
CA ASP A 28 -19.23 -6.82 15.59
C ASP A 28 -19.28 -6.63 14.06
N SER A 29 -20.01 -5.61 13.60
CA SER A 29 -20.07 -5.21 12.18
C SER A 29 -18.78 -4.53 11.70
N PHE A 30 -18.59 -4.49 10.40
CA PHE A 30 -17.54 -3.69 9.75
C PHE A 30 -18.15 -2.39 9.19
N PHE A 31 -17.32 -1.40 8.92
CA PHE A 31 -17.79 -0.14 8.38
C PHE A 31 -17.76 -0.13 6.84
N SER A 32 -18.70 0.63 6.25
CA SER A 32 -18.71 0.90 4.82
C SER A 32 -17.58 1.87 4.45
N SER A 33 -16.86 1.59 3.36
CA SER A 33 -15.75 2.42 2.90
C SER A 33 -15.57 2.26 1.39
N HIS A 34 -14.82 3.18 0.75
CA HIS A 34 -14.65 3.17 -0.71
C HIS A 34 -13.98 1.90 -1.21
N ASP A 35 -12.87 1.49 -0.57
CA ASP A 35 -12.02 0.38 -1.04
C ASP A 35 -12.10 -0.85 -0.11
N GLY A 36 -13.03 -0.86 0.88
CA GLY A 36 -13.05 -1.88 1.92
C GLY A 36 -13.33 -3.28 1.42
N ASP A 37 -14.40 -3.44 0.63
CA ASP A 37 -14.77 -4.73 0.07
C ASP A 37 -13.66 -5.27 -0.84
N PHE A 38 -13.07 -4.40 -1.65
CA PHE A 38 -11.92 -4.70 -2.50
C PHE A 38 -10.74 -5.26 -1.71
N HIS A 39 -10.33 -4.60 -0.63
CA HIS A 39 -9.17 -5.03 0.16
C HIS A 39 -9.45 -6.26 1.03
N MET A 40 -10.66 -6.39 1.55
CA MET A 40 -11.06 -7.60 2.29
C MET A 40 -11.16 -8.81 1.34
N ALA A 41 -11.79 -8.64 0.16
CA ALA A 41 -11.85 -9.68 -0.87
C ALA A 41 -10.45 -10.15 -1.27
N ARG A 42 -9.51 -9.22 -1.41
CA ARG A 42 -8.11 -9.54 -1.72
C ARG A 42 -7.44 -10.36 -0.61
N SER A 43 -7.65 -10.00 0.68
CA SER A 43 -7.13 -10.75 1.83
C SER A 43 -7.70 -12.17 1.83
N PHE A 44 -9.03 -12.27 1.80
CA PHE A 44 -9.76 -13.53 1.81
C PHE A 44 -9.34 -14.46 0.65
N GLY A 45 -9.35 -13.95 -0.57
CA GLY A 45 -8.96 -14.72 -1.75
C GLY A 45 -7.49 -15.14 -1.73
N THR A 46 -6.58 -14.30 -1.23
CA THR A 46 -5.17 -14.65 -1.09
C THR A 46 -4.98 -15.80 -0.10
N LEU A 47 -5.66 -15.75 1.06
CA LEU A 47 -5.61 -16.83 2.04
C LEU A 47 -6.22 -18.13 1.51
N GLU A 48 -7.32 -18.04 0.76
CA GLU A 48 -7.92 -19.18 0.08
C GLU A 48 -6.95 -19.85 -0.90
N GLN A 49 -6.24 -19.07 -1.73
CA GLN A 49 -5.24 -19.61 -2.65
C GLN A 49 -4.11 -20.33 -1.90
N ILE A 50 -3.64 -19.78 -0.80
CA ILE A 50 -2.62 -20.41 0.05
C ILE A 50 -3.12 -21.75 0.60
N ARG A 51 -4.36 -21.80 1.12
CA ARG A 51 -4.97 -23.03 1.67
C ARG A 51 -5.13 -24.12 0.60
N ASN A 52 -5.40 -23.73 -0.64
CA ASN A 52 -5.56 -24.64 -1.76
C ASN A 52 -4.23 -25.01 -2.45
N GLY A 53 -3.08 -24.51 -1.97
CA GLY A 53 -1.77 -24.76 -2.57
C GLY A 53 -1.57 -24.12 -3.96
N ASN A 54 -2.38 -23.12 -4.29
CA ASN A 54 -2.36 -22.42 -5.57
C ASN A 54 -1.49 -21.16 -5.54
N SER A 55 -1.22 -20.62 -6.73
CA SER A 55 -0.55 -19.33 -6.86
C SER A 55 -1.40 -18.21 -6.30
N ILE A 56 -0.81 -17.36 -5.44
CA ILE A 56 -1.46 -16.20 -4.84
C ILE A 56 -1.62 -15.01 -5.80
N PHE A 57 -1.02 -15.06 -6.99
CA PHE A 57 -0.95 -13.91 -7.89
C PHE A 57 -2.22 -13.70 -8.70
N VAL A 58 -2.94 -14.78 -9.02
CA VAL A 58 -4.26 -14.73 -9.65
C VAL A 58 -5.26 -15.44 -8.75
N ILE A 59 -6.25 -14.70 -8.25
CA ILE A 59 -7.27 -15.24 -7.35
C ILE A 59 -8.43 -15.76 -8.19
N ALA A 60 -8.59 -17.08 -8.22
CA ALA A 60 -9.42 -17.79 -9.20
C ALA A 60 -10.91 -17.48 -9.11
N ARG A 61 -11.46 -17.24 -7.90
CA ARG A 61 -12.90 -17.08 -7.66
C ARG A 61 -13.51 -15.77 -8.17
N TYR A 62 -12.68 -14.71 -8.35
CA TYR A 62 -13.19 -13.40 -8.75
C TYR A 62 -13.27 -13.24 -10.27
N SER A 63 -13.93 -12.17 -10.71
CA SER A 63 -14.23 -11.92 -12.13
C SER A 63 -15.04 -13.07 -12.75
N HIS A 64 -16.15 -13.44 -12.11
CA HIS A 64 -16.97 -14.59 -12.51
C HIS A 64 -16.21 -15.93 -12.59
N ASN A 65 -15.29 -16.18 -11.66
CA ASN A 65 -14.37 -17.32 -11.67
C ASN A 65 -13.42 -17.35 -12.88
N LEU A 66 -13.25 -16.24 -13.60
CA LEU A 66 -12.25 -16.13 -14.67
C LEU A 66 -10.86 -15.77 -14.16
N GLY A 67 -10.74 -15.48 -12.86
CA GLY A 67 -9.51 -15.11 -12.18
C GLY A 67 -9.24 -13.61 -12.20
N PHE A 68 -8.67 -13.09 -11.10
CA PHE A 68 -8.31 -11.69 -10.96
C PHE A 68 -6.91 -11.53 -10.34
N ALA A 69 -6.05 -10.77 -11.01
CA ALA A 69 -4.61 -10.77 -10.74
C ALA A 69 -4.16 -9.68 -9.78
N TRP A 70 -4.87 -9.44 -8.67
CA TRP A 70 -4.53 -8.39 -7.69
C TRP A 70 -3.05 -8.34 -7.31
N ASN A 71 -2.52 -9.50 -6.95
CA ASN A 71 -1.20 -9.58 -6.35
C ASN A 71 -0.06 -9.47 -7.36
N LEU A 72 -0.37 -9.36 -8.67
CA LEU A 72 0.60 -8.96 -9.71
C LEU A 72 0.74 -7.44 -9.83
N PHE A 73 -0.32 -6.66 -9.46
CA PHE A 73 -0.39 -5.23 -9.71
C PHE A 73 -0.31 -4.37 -8.45
N TYR A 74 -0.83 -4.86 -7.34
CA TYR A 74 -0.89 -4.11 -6.09
C TYR A 74 0.11 -4.64 -5.06
N PRO A 75 0.91 -3.77 -4.40
CA PRO A 75 1.91 -4.19 -3.44
C PRO A 75 1.36 -5.06 -2.30
N PRO A 76 2.06 -6.12 -1.87
CA PRO A 76 1.46 -7.22 -1.12
C PRO A 76 1.45 -7.08 0.41
N VAL A 77 2.24 -6.17 1.03
CA VAL A 77 2.46 -6.14 2.49
C VAL A 77 1.17 -5.99 3.28
N SER A 78 0.28 -5.06 2.89
CA SER A 78 -0.99 -4.85 3.59
C SER A 78 -1.88 -6.07 3.55
N THR A 79 -1.95 -6.75 2.40
CA THR A 79 -2.74 -7.98 2.22
C THR A 79 -2.20 -9.13 3.07
N PHE A 80 -0.88 -9.34 3.06
CA PHE A 80 -0.30 -10.42 3.87
C PHE A 80 -0.47 -10.19 5.37
N ILE A 81 -0.38 -8.94 5.85
CA ILE A 81 -0.64 -8.65 7.26
C ILE A 81 -2.11 -8.90 7.61
N SER A 82 -3.05 -8.44 6.78
CA SER A 82 -4.48 -8.69 6.99
C SER A 82 -4.80 -10.19 6.95
N ALA A 83 -4.31 -10.91 5.91
CA ALA A 83 -4.51 -12.35 5.77
C ALA A 83 -3.87 -13.16 6.91
N PHE A 84 -2.75 -12.71 7.47
CA PHE A 84 -2.16 -13.34 8.64
C PHE A 84 -3.09 -13.28 9.86
N PHE A 85 -3.67 -12.12 10.15
CA PHE A 85 -4.63 -11.99 11.23
C PHE A 85 -5.97 -12.69 10.94
N GLU A 86 -6.40 -12.72 9.68
CA GLU A 86 -7.54 -13.52 9.21
C GLU A 86 -7.29 -15.02 9.43
N LEU A 87 -6.07 -15.51 9.15
CA LEU A 87 -5.70 -16.90 9.42
C LEU A 87 -5.80 -17.25 10.90
N LEU A 88 -5.42 -16.31 11.79
CA LEU A 88 -5.46 -16.52 13.24
C LEU A 88 -6.87 -16.43 13.83
N SER A 89 -7.72 -15.55 13.29
CA SER A 89 -9.06 -15.30 13.81
C SER A 89 -10.14 -16.14 13.13
N GLY A 90 -9.88 -16.63 11.93
CA GLY A 90 -10.87 -17.28 11.08
C GLY A 90 -11.84 -16.31 10.38
N ASP A 91 -11.67 -14.98 10.53
CA ASP A 91 -12.58 -13.95 10.04
C ASP A 91 -11.81 -12.81 9.35
N VAL A 92 -12.22 -12.48 8.11
CA VAL A 92 -11.57 -11.45 7.28
C VAL A 92 -11.74 -10.04 7.85
N ALA A 93 -12.90 -9.74 8.45
CA ALA A 93 -13.16 -8.44 9.04
C ALA A 93 -12.29 -8.24 10.29
N ILE A 94 -12.13 -9.26 11.13
CA ILE A 94 -11.20 -9.23 12.27
C ILE A 94 -9.77 -9.06 11.77
N GLY A 95 -9.37 -9.78 10.72
CA GLY A 95 -8.06 -9.61 10.08
C GLY A 95 -7.79 -8.16 9.69
N MET A 96 -8.74 -7.51 9.04
CA MET A 96 -8.65 -6.11 8.63
C MET A 96 -8.66 -5.15 9.83
N LYS A 97 -9.49 -5.38 10.86
CA LYS A 97 -9.50 -4.59 12.10
C LYS A 97 -8.14 -4.61 12.81
N CYS A 98 -7.52 -5.79 12.90
CA CYS A 98 -6.17 -5.95 13.46
C CYS A 98 -5.11 -5.19 12.64
N PHE A 99 -5.20 -5.24 11.30
CA PHE A 99 -4.33 -4.46 10.43
C PHE A 99 -4.47 -2.96 10.68
N ILE A 100 -5.70 -2.43 10.75
CA ILE A 100 -5.96 -1.01 11.03
C ILE A 100 -5.32 -0.61 12.37
N PHE A 101 -5.59 -1.37 13.44
CA PHE A 101 -5.01 -1.13 14.77
C PHE A 101 -3.48 -1.11 14.74
N LEU A 102 -2.88 -2.10 14.08
CA LEU A 102 -1.43 -2.22 13.95
C LEU A 102 -0.84 -0.98 13.26
N THR A 103 -1.51 -0.46 12.22
CA THR A 103 -1.04 0.73 11.50
C THR A 103 -1.08 1.99 12.36
N TYR A 104 -2.10 2.17 13.20
CA TYR A 104 -2.15 3.27 14.17
C TYR A 104 -1.02 3.17 15.20
N PHE A 105 -0.91 2.02 15.84
CA PHE A 105 0.07 1.82 16.91
C PHE A 105 1.52 1.96 16.41
N LEU A 106 1.86 1.29 15.32
CA LEU A 106 3.22 1.32 14.79
C LEU A 106 3.60 2.67 14.17
N SER A 107 2.65 3.39 13.55
CA SER A 107 2.93 4.74 13.04
C SER A 107 3.25 5.72 14.18
N GLY A 108 2.53 5.64 15.30
CA GLY A 108 2.85 6.42 16.50
C GLY A 108 4.23 6.10 17.07
N ILE A 109 4.58 4.82 17.18
CA ILE A 109 5.92 4.38 17.64
C ILE A 109 7.01 4.88 16.68
N SER A 110 6.76 4.79 15.37
CA SER A 110 7.72 5.18 14.34
C SER A 110 8.00 6.68 14.38
N MET A 111 6.95 7.51 14.46
CA MET A 111 7.06 8.95 14.59
C MET A 111 7.74 9.35 15.90
N PHE A 112 7.38 8.73 17.03
CA PHE A 112 8.03 8.97 18.32
C PHE A 112 9.53 8.72 18.25
N LYS A 113 9.93 7.58 17.67
CA LYS A 113 11.35 7.22 17.54
C LYS A 113 12.10 8.20 16.63
N LEU A 114 11.50 8.62 15.52
CA LEU A 114 12.10 9.61 14.61
C LEU A 114 12.39 10.93 15.35
N VAL A 115 11.35 11.53 15.95
CA VAL A 115 11.47 12.85 16.59
C VAL A 115 12.38 12.79 17.81
N ASN A 116 12.25 11.74 18.64
CA ASN A 116 13.11 11.57 19.80
C ASN A 116 14.59 11.33 19.43
N ASP A 117 14.86 10.63 18.33
CA ASP A 117 16.24 10.37 17.92
C ASP A 117 16.93 11.60 17.31
N ILE A 118 16.18 12.44 16.58
CA ILE A 118 16.70 13.68 16.00
C ILE A 118 16.88 14.77 17.06
N TYR A 119 15.85 15.02 17.86
CA TYR A 119 15.79 16.21 18.72
C TYR A 119 16.08 15.92 20.20
N LYS A 120 16.13 14.65 20.62
CA LYS A 120 16.33 14.22 22.01
C LYS A 120 15.31 14.83 22.99
N ASP A 121 14.10 15.10 22.49
CA ASP A 121 13.01 15.74 23.23
C ASP A 121 11.77 14.84 23.22
N LYS A 122 11.52 14.14 24.35
CA LYS A 122 10.40 13.21 24.50
C LYS A 122 9.04 13.93 24.46
N LYS A 123 8.97 15.21 24.86
CA LYS A 123 7.73 16.00 24.82
C LYS A 123 7.37 16.29 23.36
N ALA A 124 8.35 16.79 22.59
CA ALA A 124 8.17 16.98 21.16
C ALA A 124 7.79 15.67 20.47
N ALA A 125 8.44 14.56 20.82
CA ALA A 125 8.22 13.25 20.22
C ALA A 125 6.82 12.70 20.49
N ILE A 126 6.31 12.76 21.72
CA ILE A 126 4.98 12.25 22.05
C ILE A 126 3.87 13.11 21.42
N ILE A 127 4.04 14.45 21.44
CA ILE A 127 3.07 15.36 20.84
C ILE A 127 3.01 15.15 19.32
N ALA A 128 4.17 15.09 18.65
CA ALA A 128 4.24 14.80 17.22
C ALA A 128 3.56 13.46 16.86
N SER A 129 3.80 12.43 17.68
CA SER A 129 3.19 11.11 17.48
C SER A 129 1.67 11.15 17.59
N VAL A 130 1.15 11.79 18.61
CA VAL A 130 -0.30 11.93 18.81
C VAL A 130 -0.92 12.71 17.65
N ILE A 131 -0.37 13.88 17.29
CA ILE A 131 -0.86 14.68 16.16
C ILE A 131 -0.83 13.89 14.86
N TYR A 132 0.23 13.12 14.61
CA TYR A 132 0.37 12.27 13.43
C TYR A 132 -0.68 11.16 13.35
N MET A 133 -0.99 10.53 14.48
CA MET A 133 -1.99 9.46 14.57
C MET A 133 -3.42 10.00 14.43
N THR A 134 -3.69 11.20 14.97
CA THR A 134 -5.03 11.78 15.09
C THR A 134 -5.36 12.79 13.98
N ALA A 135 -4.51 12.93 12.97
CA ALA A 135 -4.73 13.84 11.87
C ALA A 135 -5.97 13.43 11.04
N PRO A 136 -6.84 14.36 10.62
CA PRO A 136 -8.07 14.05 9.88
C PRO A 136 -7.84 13.21 8.62
N TYR A 137 -6.82 13.52 7.82
CA TYR A 137 -6.50 12.73 6.64
C TYR A 137 -6.10 11.28 6.97
N ARG A 138 -5.48 11.04 8.15
CA ARG A 138 -5.21 9.69 8.64
C ARG A 138 -6.50 8.91 8.92
N ILE A 139 -7.49 9.58 9.49
CA ILE A 139 -8.80 9.00 9.79
C ILE A 139 -9.58 8.75 8.49
N LEU A 140 -9.56 9.70 7.56
CA LEU A 140 -10.14 9.56 6.23
C LEU A 140 -9.60 8.30 5.53
N ASN A 141 -8.28 8.10 5.52
CA ASN A 141 -7.65 6.92 4.92
C ASN A 141 -8.05 5.62 5.61
N SER A 142 -8.34 5.67 6.93
CA SER A 142 -8.68 4.48 7.70
C SER A 142 -10.15 4.08 7.59
N TYR A 143 -11.07 5.05 7.59
CA TYR A 143 -12.50 4.78 7.78
C TYR A 143 -13.36 5.15 6.58
N THR A 144 -13.04 6.20 5.84
CA THR A 144 -13.81 6.57 4.64
C THR A 144 -13.30 5.81 3.43
N ARG A 145 -11.97 5.76 3.25
CA ARG A 145 -11.36 5.14 2.07
C ARG A 145 -11.01 3.67 2.28
N LEU A 146 -10.50 3.31 3.44
CA LEU A 146 -9.75 2.07 3.73
C LEU A 146 -8.57 1.88 2.76
N ALA A 147 -7.77 2.93 2.58
CA ALA A 147 -6.62 2.94 1.69
C ALA A 147 -5.43 2.22 2.35
N VAL A 148 -5.46 0.89 2.37
CA VAL A 148 -4.54 0.05 3.16
C VAL A 148 -3.06 0.31 2.87
N GLY A 149 -2.70 0.62 1.62
CA GLY A 149 -1.34 0.96 1.23
C GLY A 149 -0.87 2.28 1.85
N GLU A 150 -1.66 3.36 1.75
CA GLU A 150 -1.39 4.63 2.41
C GLU A 150 -1.39 4.50 3.95
N MET A 151 -2.27 3.67 4.50
CA MET A 151 -2.29 3.41 5.94
C MET A 151 -0.99 2.76 6.43
N ALA A 152 -0.43 1.82 5.68
CA ALA A 152 0.86 1.20 5.99
C ALA A 152 2.02 2.19 5.83
N SER A 153 1.98 3.08 4.83
CA SER A 153 3.03 4.07 4.57
C SER A 153 3.25 5.01 5.75
N PHE A 154 2.21 5.33 6.55
CA PHE A 154 2.36 6.10 7.78
C PHE A 154 3.31 5.46 8.80
N ILE A 155 3.52 4.13 8.76
CA ILE A 155 4.54 3.46 9.59
C ILE A 155 5.94 3.71 9.01
N PHE A 156 6.07 3.58 7.68
CA PHE A 156 7.36 3.45 7.03
C PHE A 156 8.01 4.80 6.70
N ILE A 157 7.22 5.86 6.44
CA ILE A 157 7.75 7.21 6.19
C ILE A 157 8.65 7.69 7.33
N PRO A 158 8.21 7.70 8.61
CA PRO A 158 9.10 8.08 9.70
C PRO A 158 10.31 7.15 9.88
N MET A 159 10.17 5.84 9.57
CA MET A 159 11.29 4.90 9.59
C MET A 159 12.36 5.27 8.58
N ILE A 160 11.98 5.58 7.34
CA ILE A 160 12.90 5.94 6.27
C ILE A 160 13.68 7.19 6.64
N PHE A 161 13.01 8.26 7.05
CA PHE A 161 13.67 9.51 7.45
C PHE A 161 14.56 9.34 8.68
N ARG A 162 14.17 8.48 9.62
CA ARG A 162 15.00 8.09 10.76
C ARG A 162 16.26 7.34 10.31
N GLY A 163 16.12 6.43 9.35
CA GLY A 163 17.25 5.68 8.78
C GLY A 163 18.19 6.60 8.00
N VAL A 164 17.67 7.51 7.17
CA VAL A 164 18.46 8.53 6.47
C VAL A 164 19.21 9.42 7.46
N TYR A 165 18.54 9.87 8.54
CA TYR A 165 19.20 10.63 9.61
C TYR A 165 20.39 9.86 10.21
N TYR A 166 20.27 8.56 10.43
CA TYR A 166 21.37 7.73 10.94
C TYR A 166 22.51 7.62 9.94
N ILE A 167 22.21 7.35 8.67
CA ILE A 167 23.22 7.26 7.61
C ILE A 167 23.99 8.58 7.48
N LEU A 168 23.29 9.72 7.40
CA LEU A 168 23.89 11.05 7.32
C LEU A 168 24.70 11.43 8.58
N ASN A 169 24.49 10.78 9.72
CA ASN A 169 25.28 10.98 10.95
C ASN A 169 26.22 9.80 11.23
N GLU A 170 26.57 9.02 10.20
CA GLU A 170 27.57 7.94 10.21
C GLU A 170 27.27 6.80 11.21
N LYS A 171 26.00 6.65 11.63
CA LYS A 171 25.55 5.56 12.52
C LYS A 171 25.16 4.33 11.71
N MET A 172 26.15 3.69 11.09
CA MET A 172 25.96 2.61 10.12
C MET A 172 25.38 1.33 10.72
N ASP A 173 25.52 1.12 12.02
CA ASP A 173 24.88 0.03 12.75
C ASP A 173 23.34 0.10 12.73
N LYS A 174 22.76 1.27 12.40
CA LYS A 174 21.33 1.53 12.32
C LYS A 174 20.79 1.71 10.90
N LYS A 175 21.61 1.51 9.87
CA LYS A 175 21.19 1.63 8.46
C LYS A 175 20.07 0.67 8.08
N TYR A 176 19.93 -0.46 8.80
CA TYR A 176 18.84 -1.42 8.58
C TYR A 176 17.44 -0.78 8.70
N ILE A 177 17.29 0.30 9.47
CA ILE A 177 16.02 1.01 9.60
C ILE A 177 15.63 1.66 8.27
N PHE A 178 16.58 2.22 7.54
CA PHE A 178 16.37 2.73 6.19
C PHE A 178 16.02 1.59 5.22
N VAL A 179 16.78 0.51 5.25
CA VAL A 179 16.59 -0.63 4.35
C VAL A 179 15.19 -1.23 4.52
N PHE A 180 14.82 -1.64 5.73
CA PHE A 180 13.49 -2.23 5.98
C PHE A 180 12.36 -1.24 5.76
N GLY A 181 12.52 0.02 6.21
CA GLY A 181 11.50 1.05 5.97
C GLY A 181 11.20 1.25 4.49
N THR A 182 12.24 1.26 3.65
CA THR A 182 12.10 1.45 2.20
C THR A 182 11.54 0.20 1.51
N ILE A 183 12.01 -1.00 1.84
CA ILE A 183 11.45 -2.27 1.31
C ILE A 183 9.95 -2.35 1.63
N LEU A 184 9.58 -2.12 2.88
CA LEU A 184 8.18 -2.24 3.32
C LEU A 184 7.30 -1.15 2.72
N LEU A 185 7.82 0.07 2.45
CA LEU A 185 7.08 1.11 1.76
C LEU A 185 6.84 0.75 0.29
N LEU A 186 7.89 0.31 -0.44
CA LEU A 186 7.79 -0.17 -1.82
C LEU A 186 6.74 -1.28 -1.96
N LEU A 187 6.74 -2.22 -1.04
CA LEU A 187 5.81 -3.34 -1.01
C LEU A 187 4.45 -3.00 -0.35
N SER A 188 4.16 -1.72 -0.09
CA SER A 188 2.87 -1.27 0.49
C SER A 188 2.12 -0.30 -0.42
N HIS A 189 2.78 0.76 -0.94
CA HIS A 189 2.09 1.79 -1.72
C HIS A 189 3.01 2.55 -2.68
N ASN A 190 2.80 2.38 -3.97
CA ASN A 190 3.66 2.93 -5.02
C ASN A 190 3.71 4.46 -5.03
N ILE A 191 2.58 5.14 -4.81
CA ILE A 191 2.52 6.62 -4.85
C ILE A 191 3.21 7.24 -3.63
N SER A 192 2.97 6.71 -2.43
CA SER A 192 3.71 7.15 -1.23
C SER A 192 5.21 6.92 -1.38
N THR A 193 5.62 5.82 -2.03
CA THR A 193 7.02 5.55 -2.37
C THR A 193 7.60 6.63 -3.27
N LEU A 194 6.89 7.01 -4.33
CA LEU A 194 7.32 8.09 -5.24
C LEU A 194 7.50 9.42 -4.48
N LEU A 195 6.53 9.79 -3.65
CA LEU A 195 6.59 11.02 -2.86
C LEU A 195 7.78 11.02 -1.90
N VAL A 196 8.00 9.92 -1.19
CA VAL A 196 9.12 9.78 -0.24
C VAL A 196 10.47 9.76 -0.96
N PHE A 197 10.55 9.18 -2.16
CA PHE A 197 11.77 9.21 -2.97
C PHE A 197 12.10 10.62 -3.45
N ILE A 198 11.13 11.42 -3.87
CA ILE A 198 11.34 12.84 -4.21
C ILE A 198 11.90 13.60 -3.01
N LEU A 199 11.30 13.44 -1.82
CA LEU A 199 11.77 14.11 -0.61
C LEU A 199 13.15 13.61 -0.17
N GLY A 200 13.38 12.30 -0.23
CA GLY A 200 14.68 11.69 0.06
C GLY A 200 15.76 12.19 -0.90
N PHE A 201 15.46 12.30 -2.18
CA PHE A 201 16.37 12.85 -3.19
C PHE A 201 16.74 14.31 -2.89
N ILE A 202 15.76 15.14 -2.56
CA ILE A 202 16.01 16.53 -2.13
C ILE A 202 16.95 16.56 -0.91
N LEU A 203 16.70 15.68 0.07
CA LEU A 203 17.53 15.62 1.27
C LEU A 203 18.97 15.16 0.97
N VAL A 204 19.14 14.22 0.03
CA VAL A 204 20.46 13.78 -0.48
C VAL A 204 21.17 14.96 -1.18
N CYS A 205 20.48 15.68 -2.07
CA CYS A 205 21.04 16.85 -2.76
C CYS A 205 21.51 17.94 -1.77
N LEU A 206 20.72 18.23 -0.74
CA LEU A 206 21.08 19.18 0.31
C LEU A 206 22.31 18.75 1.13
N ASN A 207 22.63 17.46 1.14
CA ASN A 207 23.77 16.89 1.86
C ASN A 207 24.88 16.37 0.93
N ILE A 208 24.84 16.68 -0.38
CA ILE A 208 25.70 16.10 -1.41
C ILE A 208 27.20 16.28 -1.09
N LYS A 209 27.60 17.48 -0.65
CA LYS A 209 29.00 17.77 -0.26
C LYS A 209 29.46 16.86 0.89
N LYS A 210 28.61 16.67 1.91
CA LYS A 210 28.89 15.82 3.06
C LYS A 210 29.02 14.34 2.63
N ILE A 211 28.13 13.87 1.75
CA ILE A 211 28.10 12.48 1.26
C ILE A 211 29.39 12.17 0.49
N PHE A 212 29.79 13.06 -0.42
CA PHE A 212 31.01 12.86 -1.22
C PHE A 212 32.31 13.06 -0.41
N ALA A 213 32.31 13.91 0.62
CA ALA A 213 33.43 14.05 1.54
C ALA A 213 33.64 12.79 2.39
N ASN A 214 32.56 12.05 2.71
CA ASN A 214 32.57 10.87 3.58
C ASN A 214 32.20 9.59 2.78
N LYS A 215 32.91 9.33 1.68
CA LYS A 215 32.59 8.21 0.78
C LYS A 215 32.52 6.86 1.49
N LYS A 216 33.48 6.53 2.36
CA LYS A 216 33.57 5.24 3.05
C LYS A 216 32.46 5.06 4.10
N THR A 217 32.08 6.13 4.79
CA THR A 217 31.13 6.08 5.92
C THR A 217 29.70 6.45 5.55
N ILE A 218 29.47 7.11 4.40
CA ILE A 218 28.12 7.51 3.98
C ILE A 218 27.79 6.95 2.58
N LEU A 219 28.61 7.29 1.54
CA LEU A 219 28.24 7.00 0.15
C LEU A 219 28.14 5.50 -0.12
N TRP A 220 29.20 4.72 0.16
CA TRP A 220 29.21 3.28 -0.11
C TRP A 220 28.18 2.50 0.71
N PRO A 221 27.98 2.78 2.03
CA PRO A 221 26.88 2.19 2.78
C PRO A 221 25.50 2.54 2.26
N LEU A 222 25.31 3.76 1.73
CA LEU A 222 24.05 4.16 1.10
C LEU A 222 23.81 3.36 -0.19
N ILE A 223 24.81 3.28 -1.07
CA ILE A 223 24.74 2.47 -2.30
C ILE A 223 24.46 1.01 -1.97
N GLY A 224 25.19 0.42 -1.03
CA GLY A 224 24.96 -0.96 -0.60
C GLY A 224 23.55 -1.18 -0.02
N SER A 225 23.00 -0.20 0.69
CA SER A 225 21.62 -0.24 1.17
C SER A 225 20.62 -0.23 0.01
N LEU A 226 20.84 0.62 -1.01
CA LEU A 226 19.99 0.70 -2.20
C LEU A 226 20.03 -0.61 -3.00
N ILE A 227 21.20 -1.23 -3.15
CA ILE A 227 21.33 -2.55 -3.81
C ILE A 227 20.50 -3.61 -3.07
N ILE A 228 20.63 -3.69 -1.74
CA ILE A 228 19.85 -4.62 -0.93
C ILE A 228 18.35 -4.36 -1.11
N ILE A 229 17.89 -3.11 -1.09
CA ILE A 229 16.51 -2.74 -1.29
C ILE A 229 16.02 -3.24 -2.65
N VAL A 230 16.71 -2.89 -3.73
CA VAL A 230 16.32 -3.28 -5.10
C VAL A 230 16.24 -4.81 -5.22
N LEU A 231 17.28 -5.54 -4.80
CA LEU A 231 17.27 -7.00 -4.88
C LEU A 231 16.15 -7.64 -4.03
N SER A 232 15.78 -7.03 -2.91
CA SER A 232 14.74 -7.56 -2.02
C SER A 232 13.32 -7.39 -2.56
N VAL A 233 13.07 -6.46 -3.50
CA VAL A 233 11.74 -6.20 -4.05
C VAL A 233 11.55 -6.74 -5.46
N LEU A 234 12.57 -7.36 -6.07
CA LEU A 234 12.50 -7.87 -7.44
C LEU A 234 11.34 -8.85 -7.65
N PHE A 235 10.97 -9.63 -6.63
CA PHE A 235 9.88 -10.61 -6.71
C PHE A 235 8.51 -9.98 -7.00
N PHE A 236 8.35 -8.69 -6.78
CA PHE A 236 7.13 -7.94 -7.06
C PHE A 236 7.29 -7.02 -8.28
N GLU A 237 8.37 -6.22 -8.31
CA GLU A 237 8.56 -5.19 -9.34
C GLU A 237 8.80 -5.78 -10.75
N ILE A 238 9.60 -6.84 -10.85
CA ILE A 238 9.89 -7.44 -12.17
C ILE A 238 8.68 -8.17 -12.76
N PRO A 239 7.93 -9.00 -12.00
CA PRO A 239 6.68 -9.57 -12.51
C PRO A 239 5.62 -8.54 -12.90
N LEU A 240 5.54 -7.39 -12.19
CA LEU A 240 4.69 -6.28 -12.59
C LEU A 240 5.08 -5.73 -13.96
N ILE A 241 6.38 -5.52 -14.20
CA ILE A 241 6.91 -5.07 -15.51
C ILE A 241 6.67 -6.13 -16.58
N GLU A 242 6.93 -7.41 -16.28
CA GLU A 242 6.69 -8.53 -17.20
C GLU A 242 5.22 -8.61 -17.60
N THR A 243 4.30 -8.45 -16.64
CA THR A 243 2.86 -8.43 -16.88
C THR A 243 2.47 -7.27 -17.79
N LYS A 244 2.96 -6.07 -17.50
CA LYS A 244 2.73 -4.87 -18.32
C LYS A 244 3.21 -5.03 -19.77
N MET A 245 4.28 -5.79 -19.98
CA MET A 245 4.81 -6.06 -21.32
C MET A 245 4.07 -7.18 -22.06
N GLY A 246 3.33 -8.02 -21.33
CA GLY A 246 2.64 -9.19 -21.87
C GLY A 246 1.29 -8.91 -22.52
N ALA A 247 0.57 -7.91 -22.02
CA ALA A 247 -0.74 -7.47 -22.54
C ALA A 247 -1.06 -6.05 -22.08
N GLU A 248 -2.08 -5.44 -22.68
CA GLU A 248 -2.60 -4.14 -22.24
C GLU A 248 -3.63 -4.35 -21.13
N TYR A 249 -3.40 -3.74 -19.95
CA TYR A 249 -4.31 -3.76 -18.82
C TYR A 249 -4.87 -2.36 -18.52
N GLU A 250 -6.10 -2.31 -18.00
CA GLU A 250 -6.81 -1.04 -17.78
C GLU A 250 -6.04 -0.12 -16.82
N VAL A 251 -5.43 -0.64 -15.77
CA VAL A 251 -4.63 0.14 -14.82
C VAL A 251 -3.52 0.98 -15.47
N PHE A 252 -2.91 0.49 -16.54
CA PHE A 252 -1.86 1.24 -17.24
C PHE A 252 -2.41 2.30 -18.20
N ARG A 253 -3.70 2.22 -18.53
CA ARG A 253 -4.42 3.23 -19.30
C ARG A 253 -4.88 4.40 -18.44
N TYR A 254 -5.10 4.17 -17.13
CA TYR A 254 -5.45 5.22 -16.18
C TYR A 254 -4.46 6.39 -16.18
N GLY A 255 -3.20 6.19 -16.58
CA GLY A 255 -2.27 7.28 -16.84
C GLY A 255 -2.75 8.31 -17.87
N LYS A 256 -3.69 7.92 -18.77
CA LYS A 256 -4.39 8.83 -19.70
C LYS A 256 -5.63 9.47 -19.07
N MET A 257 -6.27 8.83 -18.08
CA MET A 257 -7.44 9.37 -17.37
C MET A 257 -7.07 10.52 -16.43
N TYR A 258 -5.84 10.54 -15.90
CA TYR A 258 -5.35 11.66 -15.11
C TYR A 258 -4.75 12.74 -15.99
N SER A 259 -5.61 13.34 -16.82
CA SER A 259 -5.28 14.56 -17.55
C SER A 259 -4.96 15.69 -16.57
N ARG A 260 -4.24 16.72 -17.02
CA ARG A 260 -3.94 17.90 -16.19
C ARG A 260 -5.20 18.53 -15.61
N THR A 261 -6.28 18.59 -16.39
CA THR A 261 -7.58 19.11 -15.96
C THR A 261 -8.23 18.23 -14.90
N SER A 262 -8.16 16.90 -15.04
CA SER A 262 -8.68 15.96 -14.03
C SER A 262 -7.92 16.09 -12.70
N VAL A 263 -6.59 16.08 -12.73
CA VAL A 263 -5.76 16.25 -11.53
C VAL A 263 -6.04 17.59 -10.84
N MET A 264 -6.14 18.68 -11.64
CA MET A 264 -6.47 20.02 -11.12
C MET A 264 -7.88 20.05 -10.50
N GLY A 265 -8.85 19.34 -11.08
CA GLY A 265 -10.21 19.22 -10.55
C GLY A 265 -10.29 18.55 -9.17
N HIS A 266 -9.27 17.76 -8.81
CA HIS A 266 -9.15 17.14 -7.48
C HIS A 266 -8.25 17.92 -6.51
N ALA A 267 -7.77 19.11 -6.92
CA ALA A 267 -7.00 19.97 -6.03
C ALA A 267 -7.92 20.67 -5.02
N LEU A 268 -7.44 20.78 -3.78
CA LEU A 268 -8.25 21.26 -2.67
C LEU A 268 -8.43 22.78 -2.68
N ASN A 269 -9.57 23.23 -2.18
CA ASN A 269 -9.72 24.62 -1.80
C ASN A 269 -8.87 24.89 -0.53
N PRO A 270 -8.06 25.96 -0.47
CA PRO A 270 -7.30 26.31 0.72
C PRO A 270 -8.12 26.43 2.01
N LEU A 271 -9.39 26.85 1.94
CA LEU A 271 -10.28 26.93 3.10
C LEU A 271 -10.67 25.55 3.63
N GLN A 272 -10.80 24.53 2.77
CA GLN A 272 -11.04 23.14 3.20
C GLN A 272 -9.89 22.60 4.05
N LEU A 273 -8.66 23.05 3.79
CA LEU A 273 -7.49 22.65 4.58
C LEU A 273 -7.51 23.16 6.02
N LEU A 274 -8.17 24.31 6.25
CA LEU A 274 -8.25 24.94 7.56
C LEU A 274 -9.51 24.49 8.32
N PHE A 275 -10.65 24.35 7.61
CA PHE A 275 -11.95 24.13 8.22
C PHE A 275 -12.66 22.95 7.55
N ARG A 276 -13.28 22.10 8.37
CA ARG A 276 -14.16 21.03 7.88
C ARG A 276 -15.35 21.63 7.15
N ASN A 277 -15.65 21.18 5.93
CA ASN A 277 -16.78 21.63 5.10
C ASN A 277 -16.79 23.14 4.84
N ALA A 278 -15.66 23.75 4.58
CA ALA A 278 -15.59 25.18 4.28
C ALA A 278 -16.35 25.59 3.00
N ASP A 279 -16.59 24.66 2.09
CA ASP A 279 -17.35 24.86 0.86
C ASP A 279 -18.86 24.56 0.98
N GLY A 280 -19.34 24.15 2.17
CA GLY A 280 -20.73 23.80 2.43
C GLY A 280 -21.18 22.50 1.78
N THR A 281 -20.29 21.71 1.16
CA THR A 281 -20.65 20.41 0.59
C THR A 281 -20.62 19.33 1.66
N ASP A 282 -21.63 18.44 1.62
CA ASP A 282 -21.73 17.25 2.47
C ASP A 282 -20.84 16.11 1.89
N SER A 283 -19.58 16.41 1.70
CA SER A 283 -18.62 15.42 1.23
C SER A 283 -18.31 14.41 2.32
N SER A 284 -18.38 13.13 2.02
CA SER A 284 -17.89 12.06 2.91
C SER A 284 -16.38 12.12 3.13
N MET A 285 -15.66 12.88 2.30
CA MET A 285 -14.21 13.03 2.33
C MET A 285 -13.81 14.39 2.91
N TYR A 286 -13.31 14.39 4.13
CA TYR A 286 -12.90 15.60 4.86
C TYR A 286 -11.41 15.85 4.74
N PHE A 287 -11.01 16.76 3.85
CA PHE A 287 -9.62 17.10 3.62
C PHE A 287 -9.20 18.32 4.46
N CYS A 288 -8.77 18.13 5.68
CA CYS A 288 -8.19 19.21 6.48
C CYS A 288 -6.92 18.78 7.22
N ILE A 289 -6.07 19.76 7.58
CA ILE A 289 -4.83 19.49 8.31
C ILE A 289 -5.06 19.21 9.80
N GLY A 290 -6.21 19.65 10.31
CA GLY A 290 -6.58 19.51 11.71
C GLY A 290 -6.07 20.62 12.62
N LEU A 291 -6.86 20.91 13.66
CA LEU A 291 -6.61 21.98 14.61
C LEU A 291 -5.22 21.90 15.27
N PRO A 292 -4.70 20.72 15.71
CA PRO A 292 -3.39 20.67 16.35
C PRO A 292 -2.23 21.07 15.43
N ILE A 293 -2.30 20.70 14.13
CA ILE A 293 -1.28 21.11 13.14
C ILE A 293 -1.39 22.62 12.88
N LEU A 294 -2.60 23.15 12.74
CA LEU A 294 -2.84 24.59 12.53
C LEU A 294 -2.25 25.42 13.69
N ILE A 295 -2.54 25.04 14.93
CA ILE A 295 -1.96 25.71 16.11
C ILE A 295 -0.43 25.56 16.09
N GLY A 296 0.10 24.39 15.77
CA GLY A 296 1.53 24.14 15.65
C GLY A 296 2.21 25.04 14.61
N LEU A 297 1.54 25.33 13.49
CA LEU A 297 2.01 26.28 12.48
C LEU A 297 1.96 27.72 12.98
N ILE A 298 0.88 28.14 13.64
CA ILE A 298 0.80 29.49 14.26
C ILE A 298 1.92 29.68 15.27
N LEU A 299 2.22 28.67 16.07
CA LEU A 299 3.34 28.71 17.02
C LEU A 299 4.70 28.86 16.32
N THR A 300 4.82 28.58 15.03
CA THR A 300 6.04 28.85 14.26
C THR A 300 6.36 30.34 14.26
N LEU A 301 5.37 31.23 14.19
CA LEU A 301 5.56 32.69 14.22
C LEU A 301 6.32 33.12 15.47
N PHE A 302 6.06 32.47 16.60
CA PHE A 302 6.67 32.82 17.90
C PHE A 302 7.98 32.07 18.17
N TYR A 303 8.09 30.82 17.70
CA TYR A 303 9.20 29.93 18.07
C TYR A 303 10.18 29.65 16.93
N TYR A 304 10.00 30.24 15.73
CA TYR A 304 10.89 30.01 14.59
C TYR A 304 12.35 30.36 14.91
N LYS A 305 12.60 31.56 15.44
CA LYS A 305 13.96 32.01 15.79
C LYS A 305 14.67 31.06 16.77
N LYS A 306 13.92 30.46 17.70
CA LYS A 306 14.43 29.49 18.69
C LYS A 306 14.70 28.12 18.08
N ASN A 307 13.97 27.74 17.03
CA ASN A 307 13.97 26.38 16.50
C ASN A 307 14.64 26.24 15.14
N LYS A 308 14.82 27.33 14.36
CA LYS A 308 15.33 27.30 12.97
C LYS A 308 16.69 26.61 12.82
N ASP A 309 17.53 26.61 13.84
CA ASP A 309 18.88 26.02 13.81
C ASP A 309 18.88 24.55 14.27
N LYS A 310 17.75 24.03 14.75
CA LYS A 310 17.62 22.61 15.03
C LYS A 310 17.74 21.79 13.73
N LYS A 311 18.42 20.65 13.82
CA LYS A 311 18.60 19.76 12.69
C LYS A 311 17.26 19.45 12.01
N LEU A 312 17.23 19.56 10.70
CA LEU A 312 16.07 19.24 9.85
C LEU A 312 14.79 20.05 10.12
N TYR A 313 14.76 21.00 11.09
CA TYR A 313 13.56 21.79 11.35
C TYR A 313 13.11 22.59 10.12
N ARG A 314 14.03 23.34 9.50
CA ARG A 314 13.74 24.09 8.27
C ARG A 314 13.33 23.19 7.11
N TYR A 315 13.96 22.03 6.99
CA TYR A 315 13.61 21.06 5.96
C TYR A 315 12.16 20.59 6.12
N PHE A 316 11.76 20.12 7.30
CA PHE A 316 10.39 19.65 7.53
C PHE A 316 9.36 20.78 7.42
N LEU A 317 9.69 21.99 7.86
CA LEU A 317 8.81 23.14 7.71
C LEU A 317 8.57 23.46 6.23
N LEU A 318 9.63 23.56 5.42
CA LEU A 318 9.52 23.83 3.98
C LEU A 318 8.79 22.71 3.25
N VAL A 319 9.15 21.45 3.50
CA VAL A 319 8.47 20.31 2.90
C VAL A 319 6.98 20.34 3.23
N GLY A 320 6.62 20.54 4.51
CA GLY A 320 5.24 20.57 4.93
C GLY A 320 4.44 21.71 4.28
N VAL A 321 5.00 22.93 4.25
CA VAL A 321 4.34 24.12 3.66
C VAL A 321 4.23 24.00 2.14
N ILE A 322 5.29 23.56 1.45
CA ILE A 322 5.26 23.38 -0.01
C ILE A 322 4.23 22.30 -0.37
N SER A 323 4.24 21.15 0.33
CA SER A 323 3.25 20.09 0.08
C SER A 323 1.81 20.55 0.38
N LEU A 324 1.63 21.40 1.40
CA LEU A 324 0.33 21.98 1.72
C LEU A 324 -0.19 22.86 0.58
N ILE A 325 0.64 23.77 0.06
CA ILE A 325 0.29 24.63 -1.08
C ILE A 325 0.04 23.76 -2.32
N SER A 326 0.89 22.78 -2.56
CA SER A 326 0.77 21.89 -3.72
C SER A 326 -0.47 20.97 -3.67
N SER A 327 -1.07 20.75 -2.50
CA SER A 327 -2.33 20.01 -2.40
C SER A 327 -3.55 20.83 -2.88
N THR A 328 -3.38 22.13 -3.12
CA THR A 328 -4.45 23.07 -3.48
C THR A 328 -4.43 23.46 -4.96
N PHE A 329 -5.51 24.10 -5.41
CA PHE A 329 -5.61 24.70 -6.74
C PHE A 329 -4.69 25.90 -6.95
N ILE A 330 -4.09 26.47 -5.90
CA ILE A 330 -3.08 27.55 -6.01
C ILE A 330 -1.82 27.04 -6.73
N PHE A 331 -1.50 25.75 -6.57
CA PHE A 331 -0.36 25.15 -7.26
C PHE A 331 -0.69 24.95 -8.76
N PRO A 332 0.21 25.31 -9.69
CA PRO A 332 -0.07 25.32 -11.12
C PRO A 332 -0.07 23.90 -11.73
N TRP A 333 -1.00 23.04 -11.33
CA TRP A 333 -1.12 21.65 -11.80
C TRP A 333 -1.21 21.54 -13.33
N ILE A 334 -1.84 22.52 -13.98
CA ILE A 334 -1.98 22.56 -15.44
C ILE A 334 -0.62 22.62 -16.18
N MET A 335 0.41 23.16 -15.52
CA MET A 335 1.75 23.33 -16.09
C MET A 335 2.68 22.14 -15.81
N MET A 336 2.24 21.17 -14.99
CA MET A 336 3.11 20.09 -14.54
C MET A 336 3.38 19.05 -15.62
N PRO A 337 4.61 18.49 -15.68
CA PRO A 337 4.95 17.37 -16.55
C PRO A 337 4.09 16.14 -16.24
N SER A 338 3.83 15.31 -17.24
CA SER A 338 2.95 14.13 -17.11
C SER A 338 3.41 13.14 -16.01
N ILE A 339 4.71 13.06 -15.72
CA ILE A 339 5.22 12.20 -14.66
C ILE A 339 4.73 12.64 -13.27
N ILE A 340 4.54 13.95 -13.03
CA ILE A 340 4.03 14.45 -11.75
C ILE A 340 2.54 14.15 -11.61
N LEU A 341 1.82 14.04 -12.72
CA LEU A 341 0.39 13.70 -12.73
C LEU A 341 0.13 12.26 -12.27
N MET A 342 1.15 11.41 -12.20
CA MET A 342 1.05 10.07 -11.59
C MET A 342 0.60 10.10 -10.12
N ILE A 343 0.69 11.24 -9.44
CA ILE A 343 0.10 11.43 -8.11
C ILE A 343 -1.41 11.19 -8.10
N GLN A 344 -2.08 11.34 -9.25
CA GLN A 344 -3.52 11.17 -9.47
C GLN A 344 -4.37 12.23 -8.78
N PHE A 345 -4.19 12.42 -7.48
CA PHE A 345 -4.94 13.33 -6.63
C PHE A 345 -4.00 14.22 -5.82
N PRO A 346 -4.03 15.56 -6.00
CA PRO A 346 -3.22 16.50 -5.24
C PRO A 346 -3.36 16.37 -3.72
N TRP A 347 -4.55 16.00 -3.24
CA TRP A 347 -4.80 15.82 -1.81
C TRP A 347 -3.98 14.66 -1.17
N ARG A 348 -3.40 13.73 -1.96
CA ARG A 348 -2.46 12.73 -1.43
C ARG A 348 -1.20 13.35 -0.80
N LEU A 349 -0.85 14.58 -1.20
CA LEU A 349 0.23 15.32 -0.55
C LEU A 349 -0.05 15.60 0.95
N LEU A 350 -1.30 15.50 1.40
CA LEU A 350 -1.64 15.60 2.83
C LEU A 350 -0.94 14.53 3.68
N GLU A 351 -0.58 13.39 3.12
CA GLU A 351 0.25 12.39 3.81
C GLU A 351 1.60 12.99 4.22
N ILE A 352 2.25 13.71 3.31
CA ILE A 352 3.53 14.40 3.54
C ILE A 352 3.35 15.62 4.43
N VAL A 353 2.28 16.39 4.23
CA VAL A 353 1.92 17.53 5.07
C VAL A 353 1.83 17.11 6.54
N ILE A 354 1.05 16.07 6.81
CA ILE A 354 0.85 15.55 8.17
C ILE A 354 2.15 15.02 8.75
N PHE A 355 2.93 14.28 7.97
CA PHE A 355 4.25 13.81 8.40
C PHE A 355 5.16 14.96 8.83
N ALA A 356 5.35 15.94 7.98
CA ALA A 356 6.29 17.03 8.20
C ALA A 356 5.79 18.01 9.26
N LEU A 357 4.52 18.43 9.19
CA LEU A 357 3.97 19.45 10.08
C LEU A 357 3.64 18.93 11.48
N ALA A 358 3.38 17.63 11.67
CA ALA A 358 3.29 17.05 13.01
C ALA A 358 4.63 17.12 13.75
N ILE A 359 5.76 16.97 13.05
CA ILE A 359 7.10 17.15 13.62
C ILE A 359 7.28 18.61 14.06
N ILE A 360 6.94 19.56 13.20
CA ILE A 360 7.05 21.01 13.50
C ILE A 360 6.15 21.40 14.68
N ALA A 361 4.90 20.93 14.67
CA ALA A 361 3.95 21.15 15.76
C ALA A 361 4.50 20.60 17.09
N GLY A 362 4.99 19.36 17.10
CA GLY A 362 5.58 18.75 18.29
C GLY A 362 6.74 19.55 18.87
N ILE A 363 7.63 20.07 18.01
CA ILE A 363 8.77 20.90 18.43
C ILE A 363 8.30 22.25 18.99
N ASN A 364 7.35 22.90 18.34
CA ASN A 364 6.84 24.21 18.74
C ASN A 364 6.03 24.11 20.03
N PHE A 365 5.17 23.11 20.18
CA PHE A 365 4.50 22.83 21.45
C PHE A 365 5.48 22.53 22.57
N SER A 366 6.54 21.75 22.31
CA SER A 366 7.57 21.52 23.31
C SER A 366 8.27 22.82 23.70
N SER A 367 8.51 23.74 22.75
CA SER A 367 9.09 25.07 23.04
C SER A 367 8.16 25.92 23.89
N LEU A 368 6.84 25.87 23.63
CA LEU A 368 5.81 26.53 24.46
C LEU A 368 5.77 25.91 25.86
N ILE A 369 5.74 24.60 25.99
CA ILE A 369 5.73 23.91 27.30
C ILE A 369 6.97 24.23 28.12
N ASN A 370 8.12 24.41 27.47
CA ASN A 370 9.35 24.73 28.15
C ASN A 370 9.41 26.18 28.65
N SER A 371 8.55 27.09 28.16
CA SER A 371 8.46 28.48 28.71
C SER A 371 7.81 28.56 30.10
N PHE A 372 7.09 27.51 30.51
CA PHE A 372 6.52 27.43 31.86
C PHE A 372 7.52 26.83 32.86
N ASN A 373 7.53 27.29 34.10
CA ASN A 373 8.44 26.76 35.12
C ASN A 373 7.85 25.57 35.89
N LYS A 374 6.54 25.61 36.20
CA LYS A 374 5.87 24.62 37.04
C LYS A 374 5.62 23.28 36.29
N LYS A 375 6.03 22.17 36.87
CA LYS A 375 5.91 20.83 36.27
C LYS A 375 4.45 20.44 35.98
N TRP A 376 3.53 20.74 36.89
CA TRP A 376 2.12 20.40 36.71
C TRP A 376 1.50 21.09 35.49
N ILE A 377 1.88 22.37 35.20
CA ILE A 377 1.46 23.10 34.00
C ILE A 377 1.97 22.39 32.75
N LYS A 378 3.24 21.96 32.75
CA LYS A 378 3.84 21.24 31.60
C LYS A 378 3.07 19.96 31.28
N TYR A 379 2.77 19.13 32.28
CA TYR A 379 2.00 17.91 32.11
C TYR A 379 0.55 18.20 31.74
N GLY A 380 -0.07 19.21 32.35
CA GLY A 380 -1.42 19.67 32.02
C GLY A 380 -1.57 20.06 30.55
N ILE A 381 -0.61 20.85 30.02
CA ILE A 381 -0.61 21.23 28.59
C ILE A 381 -0.43 20.00 27.67
N ILE A 382 0.47 19.06 28.02
CA ILE A 382 0.63 17.82 27.23
C ILE A 382 -0.68 17.03 27.22
N SER A 383 -1.30 16.83 28.38
CA SER A 383 -2.58 16.11 28.50
C SER A 383 -3.68 16.81 27.70
N LEU A 384 -3.74 18.15 27.76
CA LEU A 384 -4.72 18.94 27.03
C LEU A 384 -4.54 18.79 25.50
N ILE A 385 -3.30 18.82 25.00
CA ILE A 385 -3.02 18.61 23.57
C ILE A 385 -3.47 17.20 23.15
N ILE A 386 -3.18 16.17 23.96
CA ILE A 386 -3.57 14.79 23.68
C ILE A 386 -5.10 14.69 23.64
N LEU A 387 -5.79 15.25 24.63
CA LEU A 387 -7.26 15.20 24.71
C LEU A 387 -7.92 15.95 23.56
N ILE A 388 -7.45 17.18 23.24
CA ILE A 388 -7.98 17.97 22.13
C ILE A 388 -7.73 17.24 20.81
N SER A 389 -6.51 16.72 20.58
CA SER A 389 -6.18 16.02 19.35
C SER A 389 -7.04 14.76 19.17
N SER A 390 -7.18 13.95 20.21
CA SER A 390 -7.98 12.72 20.17
C SER A 390 -9.48 13.01 20.07
N GLY A 391 -9.99 13.96 20.87
CA GLY A 391 -11.39 14.34 20.85
C GLY A 391 -11.83 14.95 19.51
N TYR A 392 -11.01 15.83 18.93
CA TYR A 392 -11.23 16.38 17.60
C TYR A 392 -11.23 15.27 16.53
N ALA A 393 -10.27 14.35 16.60
CA ALA A 393 -10.19 13.21 15.69
C ALA A 393 -11.45 12.33 15.74
N LEU A 394 -11.98 12.04 16.92
CA LEU A 394 -13.18 11.25 17.08
C LEU A 394 -14.44 11.90 16.47
N THR A 395 -14.46 13.21 16.25
CA THR A 395 -15.57 13.86 15.55
C THR A 395 -15.70 13.41 14.09
N PHE A 396 -14.61 12.97 13.47
CA PHE A 396 -14.60 12.45 12.09
C PHE A 396 -15.09 11.01 11.97
N THR A 397 -15.28 10.30 13.09
CA THR A 397 -15.78 8.93 13.09
C THR A 397 -17.28 8.82 13.45
N LYS A 398 -17.97 9.94 13.67
CA LYS A 398 -19.37 9.93 14.13
C LYS A 398 -20.35 9.38 13.08
N ASN A 399 -20.10 9.64 11.80
CA ASN A 399 -21.01 9.32 10.71
C ASN A 399 -20.55 8.07 9.91
N ILE A 400 -19.83 7.17 10.57
CA ILE A 400 -19.42 5.92 9.94
C ILE A 400 -20.65 5.01 9.83
N GLU A 401 -20.94 4.58 8.61
CA GLU A 401 -21.96 3.58 8.33
C GLU A 401 -21.37 2.19 8.51
N TYR A 402 -22.17 1.27 9.08
CA TYR A 402 -21.74 -0.10 9.36
C TYR A 402 -22.53 -1.09 8.53
N LYS A 403 -21.88 -2.16 8.13
CA LYS A 403 -22.47 -3.28 7.39
C LYS A 403 -21.97 -4.61 7.94
N VAL A 404 -22.71 -5.66 7.68
CA VAL A 404 -22.23 -7.02 7.91
C VAL A 404 -21.12 -7.30 6.87
N ALA A 405 -19.97 -7.76 7.34
CA ALA A 405 -18.87 -8.17 6.50
C ALA A 405 -18.18 -9.37 7.17
N ASP A 406 -18.72 -10.54 6.92
CA ASP A 406 -18.16 -11.83 7.32
C ASP A 406 -17.60 -12.58 6.09
N ASN A 407 -17.04 -13.75 6.31
CA ASN A 407 -16.50 -14.58 5.23
C ASN A 407 -17.56 -14.97 4.19
N ASN A 408 -18.84 -15.13 4.59
CA ASN A 408 -19.92 -15.55 3.68
C ASN A 408 -20.14 -14.52 2.57
N LEU A 409 -19.97 -13.22 2.90
CA LEU A 409 -20.06 -12.15 1.93
C LEU A 409 -19.13 -12.37 0.73
N PHE A 410 -17.91 -12.87 0.97
CA PHE A 410 -16.89 -13.07 -0.06
C PHE A 410 -16.98 -14.44 -0.75
N LEU A 411 -17.90 -15.29 -0.27
CA LEU A 411 -18.29 -16.54 -0.94
C LEU A 411 -19.41 -16.35 -1.96
N GLU A 412 -20.16 -15.23 -1.87
CA GLU A 412 -21.21 -14.90 -2.83
C GLU A 412 -20.66 -14.66 -4.24
N LYS A 413 -21.52 -14.90 -5.24
CA LYS A 413 -21.19 -14.62 -6.65
C LYS A 413 -20.95 -13.11 -6.82
N GLU A 414 -19.84 -12.77 -7.44
CA GLU A 414 -19.51 -11.39 -7.77
C GLU A 414 -20.50 -10.83 -8.81
N ILE A 415 -21.01 -9.62 -8.55
CA ILE A 415 -21.85 -8.88 -9.49
C ILE A 415 -20.98 -7.82 -10.17
N ILE A 416 -20.99 -7.82 -11.49
CA ILE A 416 -20.28 -6.84 -12.32
C ILE A 416 -21.30 -5.93 -12.98
N ASP A 417 -21.18 -4.62 -12.71
CA ASP A 417 -21.91 -3.57 -13.43
C ASP A 417 -21.19 -3.29 -14.75
N THR A 418 -21.72 -3.82 -15.82
CA THR A 418 -21.14 -3.71 -17.17
C THR A 418 -21.21 -2.28 -17.72
N LYS A 419 -22.17 -1.45 -17.26
CA LYS A 419 -22.33 -0.07 -17.70
C LYS A 419 -21.26 0.85 -17.11
N ASN A 420 -20.99 0.67 -15.82
CA ASN A 420 -20.02 1.53 -15.10
C ASN A 420 -18.64 0.88 -14.99
N HIS A 421 -18.45 -0.34 -15.50
CA HIS A 421 -17.21 -1.12 -15.41
C HIS A 421 -16.71 -1.27 -13.96
N VAL A 422 -17.62 -1.56 -13.04
CA VAL A 422 -17.29 -1.73 -11.62
C VAL A 422 -17.83 -3.05 -11.09
N SER A 423 -17.16 -3.59 -10.09
CA SER A 423 -17.65 -4.71 -9.32
C SER A 423 -17.40 -4.48 -7.84
N ARG A 424 -18.15 -5.19 -7.01
CA ARG A 424 -18.02 -5.10 -5.57
C ARG A 424 -16.62 -5.50 -5.07
N TYR A 425 -16.01 -6.51 -5.69
CA TYR A 425 -14.74 -7.06 -5.25
C TYR A 425 -13.56 -6.67 -6.15
N SER A 426 -13.80 -6.46 -7.43
CA SER A 426 -12.77 -6.10 -8.41
C SER A 426 -12.71 -4.59 -8.69
N SER A 427 -13.41 -3.76 -7.90
CA SER A 427 -13.45 -2.30 -8.01
C SER A 427 -13.76 -1.84 -9.45
N PHE A 428 -12.93 -1.00 -10.06
CA PHE A 428 -13.11 -0.49 -11.42
C PHE A 428 -12.58 -1.43 -12.51
N LEU A 429 -12.39 -2.71 -12.23
CA LEU A 429 -11.84 -3.73 -13.15
C LEU A 429 -10.46 -3.34 -13.70
N GLU A 430 -9.71 -2.53 -12.95
CA GLU A 430 -8.45 -1.92 -13.40
C GLU A 430 -7.36 -2.93 -13.77
N TYR A 431 -7.44 -4.15 -13.26
CA TYR A 431 -6.47 -5.20 -13.57
C TYR A 431 -6.97 -6.19 -14.64
N TRP A 432 -8.08 -5.89 -15.28
CA TRP A 432 -8.55 -6.66 -16.43
C TRP A 432 -7.75 -6.34 -17.68
N PRO A 433 -7.55 -7.33 -18.59
CA PRO A 433 -7.09 -7.08 -19.94
C PRO A 433 -8.02 -6.08 -20.66
N GLN A 434 -7.46 -5.15 -21.41
CA GLN A 434 -8.24 -4.13 -22.14
C GLN A 434 -9.24 -4.74 -23.12
N LYS A 435 -8.86 -5.85 -23.77
CA LYS A 435 -9.77 -6.57 -24.67
C LYS A 435 -10.97 -7.11 -23.89
N ALA A 436 -10.78 -7.60 -22.67
CA ALA A 436 -11.88 -8.07 -21.82
C ALA A 436 -12.83 -6.93 -21.41
N ILE A 437 -12.29 -5.74 -21.09
CA ILE A 437 -13.11 -4.55 -20.81
C ILE A 437 -13.94 -4.12 -22.02
N LYS A 438 -13.36 -4.13 -23.22
CA LYS A 438 -14.10 -3.80 -24.45
C LYS A 438 -15.20 -4.81 -24.76
N ASN A 439 -15.07 -6.03 -24.32
CA ASN A 439 -16.00 -7.13 -24.54
C ASN A 439 -16.73 -7.56 -23.24
N ILE A 440 -16.93 -6.62 -22.30
CA ILE A 440 -17.44 -6.90 -20.95
C ILE A 440 -18.80 -7.64 -20.97
N ASP A 441 -19.68 -7.32 -21.91
CA ASP A 441 -20.98 -7.99 -22.04
C ASP A 441 -20.83 -9.46 -22.43
N TYR A 442 -19.87 -9.80 -23.29
CA TYR A 442 -19.51 -11.16 -23.63
C TYR A 442 -18.97 -11.88 -22.39
N ILE A 443 -18.00 -11.28 -21.70
CA ILE A 443 -17.37 -11.82 -20.49
C ILE A 443 -18.43 -12.11 -19.41
N ASN A 444 -19.38 -11.18 -19.21
CA ASN A 444 -20.41 -11.31 -18.17
C ASN A 444 -21.44 -12.42 -18.46
N ARG A 445 -21.68 -12.72 -19.74
CA ARG A 445 -22.63 -13.78 -20.17
C ARG A 445 -21.96 -15.14 -20.40
N ARG A 446 -20.64 -15.17 -20.41
CA ARG A 446 -19.87 -16.36 -20.75
C ARG A 446 -19.99 -17.43 -19.68
N ASP A 447 -20.21 -18.67 -20.13
CA ASP A 447 -20.16 -19.86 -19.28
C ASP A 447 -18.72 -20.17 -18.83
N GLN A 448 -18.61 -20.91 -17.72
CA GLN A 448 -17.32 -21.37 -17.18
C GLN A 448 -16.75 -22.59 -17.91
N LYS A 449 -17.15 -22.80 -19.17
CA LYS A 449 -16.76 -23.94 -19.99
C LYS A 449 -15.71 -23.58 -21.03
N VAL A 450 -14.98 -24.57 -21.50
CA VAL A 450 -14.12 -24.47 -22.67
C VAL A 450 -14.98 -24.29 -23.92
N LEU A 451 -14.65 -23.35 -24.78
CA LEU A 451 -15.34 -23.10 -26.04
C LEU A 451 -14.41 -23.40 -27.22
N ILE A 452 -14.92 -24.10 -28.22
CA ILE A 452 -14.26 -24.26 -29.50
C ILE A 452 -14.60 -23.03 -30.34
N THR A 453 -13.58 -22.23 -30.67
CA THR A 453 -13.74 -20.98 -31.45
C THR A 453 -13.41 -21.17 -32.92
N ASP A 454 -12.64 -22.20 -33.25
CA ASP A 454 -12.31 -22.59 -34.62
C ASP A 454 -11.95 -24.08 -34.65
N GLY A 455 -12.26 -24.77 -35.76
CA GLY A 455 -12.04 -26.21 -35.91
C GLY A 455 -13.15 -27.08 -35.34
N GLU A 456 -12.85 -28.35 -35.13
CA GLU A 456 -13.78 -29.37 -34.63
C GLU A 456 -13.07 -30.29 -33.64
N ALA A 457 -13.61 -30.40 -32.42
CA ALA A 457 -13.13 -31.31 -31.40
C ALA A 457 -14.29 -31.72 -30.47
N LYS A 458 -14.12 -32.82 -29.75
CA LYS A 458 -15.05 -33.24 -28.69
C LYS A 458 -14.40 -33.00 -27.34
N ILE A 459 -15.08 -32.26 -26.49
CA ILE A 459 -14.64 -31.97 -25.11
C ILE A 459 -15.49 -32.82 -24.17
N SER A 460 -14.83 -33.47 -23.21
CA SER A 460 -15.47 -34.31 -22.19
C SER A 460 -14.77 -34.19 -20.85
N ASN A 461 -15.40 -34.69 -19.77
CA ASN A 461 -14.86 -34.70 -18.39
C ASN A 461 -14.36 -33.33 -17.89
N GLU A 462 -15.02 -32.26 -18.36
CA GLU A 462 -14.63 -30.90 -17.99
C GLU A 462 -14.96 -30.60 -16.53
N SER A 463 -13.96 -30.16 -15.79
CA SER A 463 -14.08 -29.72 -14.41
C SER A 463 -13.16 -28.53 -14.11
N LYS A 464 -13.67 -27.54 -13.40
CA LYS A 464 -12.88 -26.37 -12.92
C LYS A 464 -13.03 -26.24 -11.41
N VAL A 465 -11.99 -26.60 -10.68
CA VAL A 465 -11.98 -26.60 -9.21
C VAL A 465 -10.79 -25.78 -8.73
N ASN A 466 -11.03 -24.83 -7.83
CA ASN A 466 -10.01 -23.97 -7.24
C ASN A 466 -9.09 -23.27 -8.27
N GLY A 467 -9.64 -22.92 -9.44
CA GLY A 467 -8.88 -22.27 -10.51
C GLY A 467 -8.02 -23.21 -11.36
N ILE A 468 -8.12 -24.51 -11.18
CA ILE A 468 -7.51 -25.54 -12.03
C ILE A 468 -8.60 -26.12 -12.93
N LEU A 469 -8.41 -26.04 -14.25
CA LEU A 469 -9.32 -26.59 -15.24
C LEU A 469 -8.71 -27.88 -15.78
N ASN A 470 -9.52 -28.93 -15.77
CA ASN A 470 -9.19 -30.21 -16.37
C ASN A 470 -10.28 -30.60 -17.39
N PHE A 471 -9.90 -31.12 -18.52
CA PHE A 471 -10.82 -31.70 -19.52
C PHE A 471 -10.09 -32.65 -20.44
N ASP A 472 -10.85 -33.55 -21.05
CA ASP A 472 -10.36 -34.43 -22.08
C ASP A 472 -10.79 -33.91 -23.45
N ILE A 473 -9.91 -34.02 -24.44
CA ILE A 473 -10.14 -33.59 -25.81
C ILE A 473 -9.90 -34.75 -26.79
N ASP A 474 -10.83 -34.87 -27.72
CA ASP A 474 -10.69 -35.70 -28.90
C ASP A 474 -10.71 -34.77 -30.13
N ASN A 475 -9.54 -34.55 -30.72
CA ASN A 475 -9.30 -33.60 -31.82
C ASN A 475 -8.85 -34.40 -33.07
N THR A 476 -9.80 -35.05 -33.73
CA THR A 476 -9.47 -36.04 -34.73
C THR A 476 -9.27 -35.52 -36.16
N GLN A 477 -9.75 -34.33 -36.53
CA GLN A 477 -9.86 -33.98 -37.95
C GLN A 477 -9.17 -32.68 -38.39
N LYS A 478 -9.06 -31.63 -37.53
CA LYS A 478 -8.53 -30.32 -37.93
C LYS A 478 -7.80 -29.65 -36.79
N ASP A 479 -6.91 -28.71 -37.13
CA ASP A 479 -6.38 -27.76 -36.16
C ASP A 479 -7.52 -27.03 -35.46
N THR A 480 -7.48 -26.97 -34.16
CA THR A 480 -8.59 -26.50 -33.35
C THR A 480 -8.11 -25.40 -32.39
N THR A 481 -8.86 -24.30 -32.32
CA THR A 481 -8.61 -23.23 -31.35
C THR A 481 -9.64 -23.30 -30.23
N LEU A 482 -9.14 -23.33 -29.01
CA LEU A 482 -9.97 -23.35 -27.80
C LEU A 482 -9.83 -22.00 -27.05
N GLU A 483 -10.95 -21.47 -26.60
CA GLU A 483 -11.03 -20.40 -25.64
C GLU A 483 -11.29 -20.98 -24.26
N LEU A 484 -10.42 -20.64 -23.30
CA LEU A 484 -10.47 -21.14 -21.93
C LEU A 484 -11.14 -20.11 -21.01
N PRO A 485 -11.84 -20.54 -19.93
CA PRO A 485 -12.55 -19.66 -19.01
C PRO A 485 -11.61 -18.94 -18.03
N TYR A 486 -10.66 -18.16 -18.55
CA TYR A 486 -9.73 -17.36 -17.77
C TYR A 486 -9.45 -16.01 -18.44
N LEU A 487 -9.44 -14.93 -17.66
CA LEU A 487 -8.85 -13.68 -18.09
C LEU A 487 -7.36 -13.88 -18.35
N TYR A 488 -6.84 -13.25 -19.42
CA TYR A 488 -5.45 -13.47 -19.77
C TYR A 488 -4.50 -12.74 -18.86
N TYR A 489 -3.64 -13.52 -18.18
CA TYR A 489 -2.46 -13.03 -17.46
C TYR A 489 -1.28 -13.92 -17.84
N LYS A 490 -0.11 -13.31 -18.05
CA LYS A 490 1.10 -14.07 -18.37
C LYS A 490 1.48 -14.97 -17.20
N GLY A 491 1.51 -16.29 -17.44
CA GLY A 491 1.79 -17.29 -16.40
C GLY A 491 0.81 -18.45 -16.41
N TYR A 492 -0.27 -18.42 -17.21
CA TYR A 492 -1.06 -19.62 -17.43
C TYR A 492 -0.20 -20.69 -18.13
N VAL A 493 -0.28 -21.92 -17.62
CA VAL A 493 0.40 -23.10 -18.15
C VAL A 493 -0.66 -24.13 -18.51
N VAL A 494 -0.59 -24.60 -19.76
CA VAL A 494 -1.47 -25.62 -20.32
C VAL A 494 -0.65 -26.89 -20.52
N ARG A 495 -0.96 -27.93 -19.75
CA ARG A 495 -0.32 -29.25 -19.87
C ARG A 495 -1.23 -30.21 -20.61
N PHE A 496 -0.72 -30.69 -21.70
CA PHE A 496 -1.38 -31.75 -22.47
C PHE A 496 -0.69 -33.08 -22.20
N THR A 497 -1.47 -34.13 -21.95
CA THR A 497 -1.01 -35.52 -21.82
C THR A 497 -1.75 -36.34 -22.84
N ASP A 498 -1.06 -36.93 -23.81
CA ASP A 498 -1.66 -37.80 -24.81
C ASP A 498 -2.09 -39.17 -24.22
N ASN A 499 -2.80 -39.94 -25.00
CA ASN A 499 -3.28 -41.29 -24.58
C ASN A 499 -2.14 -42.27 -24.29
N ASN A 500 -0.92 -41.99 -24.75
CA ASN A 500 0.29 -42.77 -24.48
C ASN A 500 1.05 -42.32 -23.23
N GLY A 501 0.55 -41.27 -22.56
CA GLY A 501 1.19 -40.69 -21.37
C GLY A 501 2.31 -39.67 -21.66
N ASN A 502 2.55 -39.31 -22.94
CA ASN A 502 3.52 -38.26 -23.26
C ASN A 502 2.99 -36.90 -22.89
N LYS A 503 3.84 -36.08 -22.27
CA LYS A 503 3.46 -34.74 -21.79
C LYS A 503 4.11 -33.64 -22.61
N LYS A 504 3.31 -32.66 -23.04
CA LYS A 504 3.79 -31.42 -23.65
C LYS A 504 3.10 -30.20 -23.01
N VAL A 505 3.79 -29.07 -23.04
CA VAL A 505 3.20 -27.75 -22.66
C VAL A 505 2.75 -27.08 -23.95
N ILE A 506 1.51 -26.61 -23.95
CA ILE A 506 0.93 -25.89 -25.08
C ILE A 506 1.02 -24.39 -24.77
N ASP A 507 1.49 -23.61 -25.73
CA ASP A 507 1.54 -22.16 -25.62
C ASP A 507 0.14 -21.57 -25.60
N CYS A 508 -0.10 -20.66 -24.66
CA CYS A 508 -1.34 -19.91 -24.57
C CYS A 508 -1.11 -18.42 -24.89
N TYR A 509 -2.15 -17.78 -25.41
CA TYR A 509 -2.12 -16.39 -25.82
C TYR A 509 -3.43 -15.67 -25.46
N GLU A 510 -3.40 -14.34 -25.48
CA GLU A 510 -4.58 -13.50 -25.33
C GLU A 510 -5.37 -13.46 -26.65
N ASN A 511 -6.63 -13.86 -26.61
CA ASN A 511 -7.52 -13.71 -27.77
C ASN A 511 -8.16 -12.32 -27.86
N GLU A 512 -9.05 -12.11 -28.86
CA GLU A 512 -9.72 -10.81 -29.06
C GLU A 512 -10.71 -10.45 -27.94
N MET A 513 -11.15 -11.45 -27.14
CA MET A 513 -12.02 -11.23 -25.98
C MET A 513 -11.25 -10.97 -24.68
N GLY A 514 -9.89 -10.95 -24.73
CA GLY A 514 -9.05 -10.80 -23.53
C GLY A 514 -8.97 -12.04 -22.66
N LEU A 515 -9.30 -13.21 -23.22
CA LEU A 515 -9.28 -14.50 -22.55
C LEU A 515 -8.09 -15.34 -23.00
N VAL A 516 -7.75 -16.35 -22.17
CA VAL A 516 -6.73 -17.34 -22.52
C VAL A 516 -7.22 -18.22 -23.66
N SER A 517 -6.43 -18.37 -24.72
CA SER A 517 -6.69 -19.30 -25.82
C SER A 517 -5.47 -20.15 -26.14
N ILE A 518 -5.73 -21.33 -26.70
CA ILE A 518 -4.73 -22.31 -27.14
C ILE A 518 -5.06 -22.81 -28.52
N LYS A 519 -4.02 -23.31 -29.22
CA LYS A 519 -4.17 -24.04 -30.50
C LYS A 519 -3.72 -25.46 -30.34
N LEU A 520 -4.52 -26.37 -30.82
CA LEU A 520 -4.24 -27.81 -30.88
C LEU A 520 -4.09 -28.23 -32.33
N GLY A 521 -3.11 -29.06 -32.63
CA GLY A 521 -2.92 -29.63 -33.93
C GLY A 521 -3.90 -30.77 -34.21
N SER A 522 -4.18 -31.03 -35.49
CA SER A 522 -4.97 -32.18 -35.92
C SER A 522 -4.40 -33.47 -35.29
N GLY A 523 -5.26 -34.30 -34.72
CA GLY A 523 -4.89 -35.56 -34.05
C GLY A 523 -4.49 -35.43 -32.58
N ASP A 524 -4.43 -34.23 -31.99
CA ASP A 524 -4.20 -34.06 -30.55
C ASP A 524 -5.40 -34.61 -29.76
N THR A 525 -5.24 -35.78 -29.13
CA THR A 525 -6.26 -36.43 -28.31
C THR A 525 -5.65 -36.79 -26.96
N GLY A 526 -6.31 -36.43 -25.86
CA GLY A 526 -5.80 -36.68 -24.51
C GLY A 526 -6.34 -35.72 -23.45
N HIS A 527 -5.66 -35.64 -22.33
CA HIS A 527 -6.03 -34.84 -21.16
C HIS A 527 -5.32 -33.49 -21.12
N ILE A 528 -6.08 -32.44 -20.79
CA ILE A 528 -5.55 -31.08 -20.63
C ILE A 528 -5.77 -30.58 -19.20
N GLU A 529 -4.69 -30.15 -18.55
CA GLU A 529 -4.71 -29.40 -17.28
C GLU A 529 -4.28 -27.94 -17.53
N VAL A 530 -5.06 -27.00 -17.03
CA VAL A 530 -4.76 -25.56 -17.13
C VAL A 530 -4.74 -24.94 -15.73
N LYS A 531 -3.63 -24.24 -15.41
CA LYS A 531 -3.52 -23.48 -14.17
C LYS A 531 -2.60 -22.30 -14.31
N TYR A 532 -2.74 -21.32 -13.41
CA TYR A 532 -1.79 -20.21 -13.32
C TYR A 532 -0.55 -20.61 -12.50
N GLU A 533 0.64 -20.36 -13.04
CA GLU A 533 1.92 -20.55 -12.34
C GLU A 533 2.80 -19.29 -12.48
N MET A 534 3.71 -19.10 -11.54
CA MET A 534 4.74 -18.06 -11.68
C MET A 534 5.61 -18.36 -12.91
N THR A 535 5.89 -17.33 -13.72
CA THR A 535 6.83 -17.42 -14.84
C THR A 535 8.23 -17.81 -14.36
N LYS A 536 9.09 -18.27 -15.27
CA LYS A 536 10.51 -18.55 -14.95
C LYS A 536 11.20 -17.32 -14.38
N LEU A 537 10.94 -16.14 -14.97
CA LEU A 537 11.52 -14.87 -14.51
C LEU A 537 11.04 -14.54 -13.09
N HIS A 538 9.76 -14.71 -12.83
CA HIS A 538 9.19 -14.49 -11.49
C HIS A 538 9.85 -15.41 -10.44
N LYS A 539 9.98 -16.71 -10.73
CA LYS A 539 10.65 -17.68 -9.84
C LYS A 539 12.10 -17.27 -9.54
N ILE A 540 12.86 -16.84 -10.55
CA ILE A 540 14.25 -16.35 -10.38
C ILE A 540 14.26 -15.12 -9.47
N CYS A 541 13.41 -14.12 -9.73
CA CYS A 541 13.33 -12.90 -8.93
C CYS A 541 12.93 -13.21 -7.47
N LEU A 542 12.02 -14.14 -7.26
CA LEU A 542 11.63 -14.59 -5.92
C LEU A 542 12.82 -15.22 -5.18
N CYS A 543 13.57 -16.11 -5.84
CA CYS A 543 14.78 -16.71 -5.26
C CYS A 543 15.82 -15.65 -4.88
N ILE A 544 16.10 -14.67 -5.77
CA ILE A 544 17.03 -13.58 -5.49
C ILE A 544 16.55 -12.77 -4.28
N SER A 545 15.29 -12.39 -4.25
CA SER A 545 14.73 -11.56 -3.16
C SER A 545 14.78 -12.30 -1.81
N LEU A 546 14.36 -13.57 -1.77
CA LEU A 546 14.40 -14.38 -0.56
C LEU A 546 15.85 -14.59 -0.07
N THR A 547 16.79 -14.91 -0.97
CA THR A 547 18.20 -15.08 -0.64
C THR A 547 18.79 -13.78 -0.07
N THR A 548 18.52 -12.64 -0.74
CA THR A 548 19.00 -11.33 -0.29
C THR A 548 18.48 -10.99 1.11
N MET A 549 17.18 -11.17 1.35
CA MET A 549 16.56 -10.90 2.66
C MET A 549 17.12 -11.82 3.74
N THR A 550 17.25 -13.11 3.46
CA THR A 550 17.79 -14.10 4.42
C THR A 550 19.23 -13.77 4.78
N MET A 551 20.09 -13.49 3.77
CA MET A 551 21.49 -13.12 4.00
C MET A 551 21.59 -11.80 4.77
N TYR A 552 20.75 -10.81 4.47
CA TYR A 552 20.78 -9.54 5.18
C TYR A 552 20.32 -9.66 6.64
N ILE A 553 19.27 -10.43 6.91
CA ILE A 553 18.82 -10.73 8.29
C ILE A 553 19.90 -11.51 9.06
N GLY A 554 20.51 -12.51 8.41
CA GLY A 554 21.62 -13.28 9.00
C GLY A 554 22.82 -12.39 9.34
N TYR A 555 23.21 -11.47 8.44
CA TYR A 555 24.26 -10.48 8.69
C TYR A 555 23.92 -9.57 9.90
N LEU A 556 22.69 -9.10 10.01
CA LEU A 556 22.26 -8.29 11.16
C LEU A 556 22.30 -9.09 12.46
N GLY A 557 21.83 -10.34 12.44
CA GLY A 557 21.92 -11.26 13.58
C GLY A 557 23.34 -11.51 14.04
N TYR A 558 24.26 -11.82 13.11
CA TYR A 558 25.67 -11.99 13.41
C TYR A 558 26.28 -10.75 14.10
N ASN A 559 26.01 -9.56 13.56
CA ASN A 559 26.50 -8.31 14.14
C ASN A 559 25.96 -8.04 15.56
N LEU A 560 24.71 -8.42 15.84
CA LEU A 560 24.13 -8.31 17.18
C LEU A 560 24.82 -9.24 18.18
N ILE A 561 25.10 -10.48 17.78
CA ILE A 561 25.79 -11.46 18.62
C ILE A 561 27.23 -10.99 18.89
N LYS A 562 27.94 -10.53 17.86
CA LYS A 562 29.32 -10.03 18.01
C LYS A 562 29.40 -8.84 18.98
N LYS A 563 28.42 -7.90 18.93
CA LYS A 563 28.37 -6.75 19.86
C LYS A 563 28.07 -7.13 21.31
N ARG A 564 27.46 -8.29 21.55
CA ARG A 564 27.20 -8.79 22.93
C ARG A 564 28.39 -9.52 23.55
N LYS A 565 29.36 -9.95 22.73
CA LYS A 565 30.55 -10.66 23.18
C LYS A 565 31.74 -9.72 23.44
N ILE A 566 31.62 -8.45 23.07
CA ILE A 566 32.54 -7.34 23.37
C ILE A 566 31.90 -6.46 24.47
#